data_7ed59fcca57ec059658fdb29c5d0d5b9
#
_entry.id   7ed59fcca57ec059658fdb29c5d0d5b9
#
_cell.length_a   1.000
_cell.length_b   1.000
_cell.length_c   1.000
_cell.angle_alpha   90.00
_cell.angle_beta   90.00
_cell.angle_gamma   90.00
#
_symmetry.space_group_name_H-M   'P 1'
#
loop_
_entity.id
_entity.type
_entity.pdbx_description
1 polymer ?
#
loop_
_entity_poly.entity_id
_entity_poly.type
_entity_poly.pdbx_seq_one_letter_code
_entity_poly.pdbx_strand_id
1 'polypeptide(L)'
;MHILIVDDHAFVCAGLKAALTDQLDDIQVTTTERGEEVLSILADSKIDLIILDLFMPGGYGGFGLIGLLHERYPCLPIIVLSASENSTHIKKCLELGVSGFVTKSAPKEALFEAISKALAGEQYVPKYLIESIPEMARVIDEVDSGVDVEIISGLITDRQMDILRCISRGHSNKHIARELDLSENLSLIHI
;
A
#
# COMPACT_ATOMS: atom_id res chain seq x y z
N MET A 1 -8.59 -0.83 14.64
CA MET A 1 -7.75 -0.93 13.42
C MET A 1 -6.54 -1.81 13.73
N HIS A 2 -6.16 -2.72 12.81
CA HIS A 2 -5.03 -3.64 13.02
C HIS A 2 -3.98 -3.47 11.90
N ILE A 3 -2.79 -3.03 12.26
CA ILE A 3 -1.66 -2.82 11.34
C ILE A 3 -0.62 -3.93 11.51
N LEU A 4 -0.16 -4.48 10.40
CA LEU A 4 0.99 -5.39 10.36
C LEU A 4 2.24 -4.63 9.90
N ILE A 5 3.30 -4.65 10.70
CA ILE A 5 4.61 -4.12 10.35
C ILE A 5 5.53 -5.29 10.00
N VAL A 6 6.17 -5.20 8.85
CA VAL A 6 7.07 -6.22 8.30
C VAL A 6 8.41 -5.56 7.99
N ASP A 7 9.41 -5.75 8.84
CA ASP A 7 10.74 -5.13 8.72
C ASP A 7 11.75 -6.02 9.46
N ASP A 8 12.86 -6.38 8.83
CA ASP A 8 13.88 -7.25 9.42
C ASP A 8 14.70 -6.57 10.54
N HIS A 9 14.44 -5.30 10.80
CA HIS A 9 15.08 -4.55 11.88
C HIS A 9 14.14 -4.44 13.09
N ALA A 10 14.37 -5.25 14.12
CA ALA A 10 13.56 -5.25 15.35
C ALA A 10 13.38 -3.86 15.99
N PHE A 11 14.41 -3.00 15.93
CA PHE A 11 14.32 -1.63 16.46
C PHE A 11 13.37 -0.74 15.65
N VAL A 12 13.32 -0.91 14.34
CA VAL A 12 12.36 -0.20 13.47
C VAL A 12 10.94 -0.64 13.81
N CYS A 13 10.71 -1.95 13.90
CA CYS A 13 9.43 -2.51 14.33
C CYS A 13 8.96 -1.94 15.68
N ALA A 14 9.86 -1.96 16.68
CA ALA A 14 9.53 -1.45 18.00
C ALA A 14 9.25 0.06 18.02
N GLY A 15 10.05 0.85 17.29
CA GLY A 15 9.87 2.30 17.16
C GLY A 15 8.57 2.66 16.45
N LEU A 16 8.26 2.01 15.34
CA LEU A 16 7.01 2.22 14.59
C LEU A 16 5.80 1.82 15.45
N LYS A 17 5.85 0.66 16.10
CA LYS A 17 4.77 0.21 16.98
C LYS A 17 4.50 1.23 18.09
N ALA A 18 5.55 1.72 18.75
CA ALA A 18 5.42 2.73 19.81
C ALA A 18 4.81 4.03 19.26
N ALA A 19 5.31 4.53 18.12
CA ALA A 19 4.82 5.75 17.50
C ALA A 19 3.34 5.64 17.06
N LEU A 20 2.94 4.51 16.48
CA LEU A 20 1.57 4.26 16.06
C LEU A 20 0.64 4.16 17.26
N THR A 21 1.05 3.44 18.32
CA THR A 21 0.22 3.27 19.52
C THR A 21 0.08 4.57 20.32
N ASP A 22 1.08 5.47 20.26
CA ASP A 22 1.02 6.79 20.92
C ASP A 22 0.07 7.77 20.21
N GLN A 23 -0.06 7.68 18.89
CA GLN A 23 -0.81 8.66 18.10
C GLN A 23 -2.19 8.20 17.63
N LEU A 24 -2.47 6.91 17.64
CA LEU A 24 -3.73 6.35 17.15
C LEU A 24 -4.45 5.61 18.28
N ASP A 25 -5.66 6.02 18.56
CA ASP A 25 -6.52 5.33 19.52
C ASP A 25 -7.03 3.99 18.94
N ASP A 26 -7.23 3.01 19.82
CA ASP A 26 -7.79 1.69 19.48
C ASP A 26 -7.06 0.96 18.34
N ILE A 27 -5.73 1.09 18.30
CA ILE A 27 -4.89 0.40 17.33
C ILE A 27 -4.29 -0.89 17.89
N GLN A 28 -4.35 -1.95 17.10
CA GLN A 28 -3.57 -3.16 17.31
C GLN A 28 -2.40 -3.17 16.32
N VAL A 29 -1.20 -3.45 16.80
CA VAL A 29 0.01 -3.53 15.95
C VAL A 29 0.68 -4.88 16.16
N THR A 30 0.72 -5.66 15.09
CA THR A 30 1.50 -6.89 14.98
C THR A 30 2.78 -6.61 14.21
N THR A 31 3.88 -7.22 14.61
CA THR A 31 5.19 -7.06 13.94
C THR A 31 5.75 -8.42 13.57
N THR A 32 6.42 -8.51 12.42
CA THR A 32 7.25 -9.64 12.05
C THR A 32 8.51 -9.17 11.35
N GLU A 33 9.62 -9.89 11.58
CA GLU A 33 10.90 -9.64 10.94
C GLU A 33 11.09 -10.50 9.66
N ARG A 34 10.09 -11.31 9.32
CA ARG A 34 10.18 -12.32 8.26
C ARG A 34 9.01 -12.25 7.29
N GLY A 35 9.33 -12.03 6.03
CA GLY A 35 8.33 -11.98 4.95
C GLY A 35 7.53 -13.28 4.79
N GLU A 36 8.16 -14.44 5.11
CA GLU A 36 7.50 -15.74 5.01
C GLU A 36 6.34 -15.92 6.00
N GLU A 37 6.35 -15.18 7.11
CA GLU A 37 5.31 -15.27 8.14
C GLU A 37 4.06 -14.46 7.80
N VAL A 38 4.15 -13.52 6.86
CA VAL A 38 3.06 -12.58 6.54
C VAL A 38 1.78 -13.30 6.16
N LEU A 39 1.86 -14.31 5.29
CA LEU A 39 0.66 -15.05 4.85
C LEU A 39 -0.01 -15.83 5.98
N SER A 40 0.75 -16.41 6.92
CA SER A 40 0.18 -17.08 8.08
C SER A 40 -0.48 -16.10 9.04
N ILE A 41 0.12 -14.92 9.26
CA ILE A 41 -0.47 -13.85 10.07
C ILE A 41 -1.79 -13.36 9.46
N LEU A 42 -1.83 -13.19 8.13
CA LEU A 42 -3.05 -12.77 7.42
C LEU A 42 -4.15 -13.84 7.44
N ALA A 43 -3.77 -15.13 7.52
CA ALA A 43 -4.74 -16.22 7.67
C ALA A 43 -5.36 -16.28 9.07
N ASP A 44 -4.57 -15.93 10.10
CA ASP A 44 -4.97 -16.02 11.49
C ASP A 44 -5.57 -14.75 12.06
N SER A 45 -5.33 -13.60 11.40
CA SER A 45 -5.73 -12.28 11.91
C SER A 45 -6.25 -11.38 10.79
N LYS A 46 -7.30 -10.61 11.10
CA LYS A 46 -7.76 -9.56 10.21
C LYS A 46 -6.80 -8.38 10.31
N ILE A 47 -6.06 -8.13 9.24
CA ILE A 47 -5.16 -6.97 9.08
C ILE A 47 -5.84 -5.95 8.19
N ASP A 48 -5.85 -4.69 8.61
CA ASP A 48 -6.46 -3.58 7.89
C ASP A 48 -5.44 -2.82 7.01
N LEU A 49 -4.14 -2.90 7.33
CA LEU A 49 -3.06 -2.25 6.60
C LEU A 49 -1.72 -2.95 6.86
N ILE A 50 -0.84 -3.01 5.85
CA ILE A 50 0.53 -3.48 5.98
C ILE A 50 1.51 -2.32 5.79
N ILE A 51 2.50 -2.20 6.69
CA ILE A 51 3.71 -1.40 6.52
C ILE A 51 4.84 -2.38 6.24
N LEU A 52 5.46 -2.29 5.08
CA LEU A 52 6.40 -3.28 4.57
C LEU A 52 7.75 -2.65 4.22
N ASP A 53 8.83 -3.16 4.80
CA ASP A 53 10.18 -2.85 4.29
C ASP A 53 10.41 -3.52 2.93
N LEU A 54 10.98 -2.75 2.02
CA LEU A 54 11.29 -3.21 0.67
C LEU A 54 12.52 -4.15 0.63
N PHE A 55 13.47 -3.94 1.54
CA PHE A 55 14.76 -4.63 1.52
C PHE A 55 14.93 -5.56 2.71
N MET A 56 14.20 -6.65 2.70
CA MET A 56 14.35 -7.70 3.70
C MET A 56 15.14 -8.88 3.13
N PRO A 57 16.00 -9.54 3.92
CA PRO A 57 16.61 -10.80 3.53
C PRO A 57 15.55 -11.90 3.47
N GLY A 58 15.75 -12.88 2.59
CA GLY A 58 14.89 -14.07 2.53
C GLY A 58 14.22 -14.32 1.18
N GLY A 59 13.37 -15.34 1.12
CA GLY A 59 12.91 -15.96 -0.13
C GLY A 59 12.03 -15.11 -1.02
N TYR A 60 11.22 -14.23 -0.50
CA TYR A 60 10.30 -13.44 -1.33
C TYR A 60 10.85 -12.08 -1.73
N GLY A 61 11.76 -11.46 -0.93
CA GLY A 61 12.15 -10.05 -1.12
C GLY A 61 10.93 -9.11 -1.14
N GLY A 62 11.11 -7.82 -0.88
CA GLY A 62 9.97 -6.88 -0.76
C GLY A 62 9.07 -6.84 -2.00
N PHE A 63 9.63 -6.75 -3.19
CA PHE A 63 8.84 -6.72 -4.43
C PHE A 63 8.05 -8.01 -4.69
N GLY A 64 8.66 -9.18 -4.43
CA GLY A 64 7.97 -10.46 -4.58
C GLY A 64 6.82 -10.62 -3.61
N LEU A 65 7.00 -10.17 -2.37
CA LEU A 65 5.96 -10.18 -1.35
C LEU A 65 4.81 -9.23 -1.71
N ILE A 66 5.10 -8.01 -2.18
CA ILE A 66 4.08 -7.06 -2.66
C ILE A 66 3.24 -7.71 -3.77
N GLY A 67 3.87 -8.30 -4.80
CA GLY A 67 3.15 -8.95 -5.89
C GLY A 67 2.24 -10.09 -5.40
N LEU A 68 2.75 -10.94 -4.50
CA LEU A 68 2.00 -12.04 -3.91
C LEU A 68 0.82 -11.54 -3.04
N LEU A 69 1.04 -10.49 -2.27
CA LEU A 69 -0.01 -9.88 -1.45
C LEU A 69 -1.07 -9.23 -2.31
N HIS A 70 -0.68 -8.52 -3.35
CA HIS A 70 -1.62 -7.90 -4.28
C HIS A 70 -2.49 -8.93 -5.02
N GLU A 71 -1.90 -10.06 -5.42
CA GLU A 71 -2.65 -11.16 -6.05
C GLU A 71 -3.69 -11.78 -5.10
N ARG A 72 -3.31 -12.02 -3.84
CA ARG A 72 -4.16 -12.71 -2.87
C ARG A 72 -5.09 -11.80 -2.07
N TYR A 73 -4.68 -10.56 -1.83
CA TYR A 73 -5.35 -9.57 -1.00
C TYR A 73 -5.38 -8.20 -1.72
N PRO A 74 -6.04 -8.10 -2.90
CA PRO A 74 -5.97 -6.89 -3.75
C PRO A 74 -6.53 -5.62 -3.11
N CYS A 75 -7.37 -5.75 -2.08
CA CYS A 75 -7.94 -4.62 -1.34
C CYS A 75 -7.20 -4.29 -0.03
N LEU A 76 -6.15 -5.05 0.32
CA LEU A 76 -5.38 -4.79 1.52
C LEU A 76 -4.35 -3.70 1.22
N PRO A 77 -4.45 -2.51 1.82
CA PRO A 77 -3.52 -1.44 1.57
C PRO A 77 -2.12 -1.79 2.08
N ILE A 78 -1.13 -1.54 1.22
CA ILE A 78 0.29 -1.77 1.51
C ILE A 78 1.01 -0.44 1.40
N ILE A 79 1.66 -0.01 2.48
CA ILE A 79 2.59 1.11 2.49
C ILE A 79 4.00 0.54 2.53
N VAL A 80 4.80 0.91 1.55
CA VAL A 80 6.23 0.59 1.55
C VAL A 80 6.97 1.62 2.39
N LEU A 81 7.77 1.13 3.35
CA LEU A 81 8.70 1.95 4.13
C LEU A 81 10.13 1.53 3.77
N SER A 82 10.89 2.38 3.09
CA SER A 82 12.18 2.00 2.52
C SER A 82 13.29 2.99 2.87
N ALA A 83 14.51 2.49 3.02
CA ALA A 83 15.71 3.34 3.10
C ALA A 83 16.14 3.88 1.73
N SER A 84 15.59 3.37 0.63
CA SER A 84 15.94 3.75 -0.74
C SER A 84 15.05 4.88 -1.25
N GLU A 85 15.67 5.89 -1.85
CA GLU A 85 15.03 6.97 -2.61
C GLU A 85 15.16 6.77 -4.12
N ASN A 86 15.53 5.56 -4.57
CA ASN A 86 15.73 5.25 -5.98
C ASN A 86 14.40 5.27 -6.72
N SER A 87 14.28 6.15 -7.72
CA SER A 87 13.08 6.31 -8.54
C SER A 87 12.60 5.03 -9.23
N THR A 88 13.53 4.15 -9.62
CA THR A 88 13.20 2.84 -10.21
C THR A 88 12.48 1.93 -9.21
N HIS A 89 12.90 1.94 -7.94
CA HIS A 89 12.24 1.16 -6.89
C HIS A 89 10.85 1.71 -6.59
N ILE A 90 10.72 3.03 -6.53
CA ILE A 90 9.44 3.71 -6.29
C ILE A 90 8.47 3.38 -7.43
N LYS A 91 8.89 3.58 -8.69
CA LYS A 91 8.09 3.27 -9.87
C LYS A 91 7.60 1.82 -9.84
N LYS A 92 8.51 0.87 -9.57
CA LYS A 92 8.15 -0.55 -9.49
C LYS A 92 7.16 -0.85 -8.36
N CYS A 93 7.27 -0.22 -7.19
CA CYS A 93 6.29 -0.36 -6.13
C CYS A 93 4.90 0.13 -6.56
N LEU A 94 4.85 1.29 -7.22
CA LEU A 94 3.60 1.88 -7.72
C LEU A 94 2.95 0.98 -8.79
N GLU A 95 3.74 0.44 -9.72
CA GLU A 95 3.29 -0.53 -10.73
C GLU A 95 2.75 -1.83 -10.09
N LEU A 96 3.29 -2.23 -8.95
CA LEU A 96 2.78 -3.35 -8.16
C LEU A 96 1.54 -3.03 -7.32
N GLY A 97 1.03 -1.80 -7.39
CA GLY A 97 -0.23 -1.40 -6.77
C GLY A 97 -0.15 -1.09 -5.28
N VAL A 98 1.01 -0.65 -4.76
CA VAL A 98 1.08 -0.23 -3.35
C VAL A 98 0.25 1.03 -3.12
N SER A 99 -0.36 1.13 -1.93
CA SER A 99 -1.17 2.28 -1.53
C SER A 99 -0.32 3.48 -1.07
N GLY A 100 0.97 3.25 -0.79
CA GLY A 100 1.87 4.35 -0.43
C GLY A 100 3.33 3.95 -0.44
N PHE A 101 4.19 4.97 -0.60
CA PHE A 101 5.63 4.85 -0.46
C PHE A 101 6.15 5.96 0.45
N VAL A 102 6.90 5.58 1.48
CA VAL A 102 7.51 6.50 2.46
C VAL A 102 8.97 6.09 2.64
N THR A 103 9.88 7.07 2.70
CA THR A 103 11.27 6.76 3.03
C THR A 103 11.46 6.67 4.55
N LYS A 104 12.37 5.79 5.00
CA LYS A 104 12.72 5.68 6.44
C LYS A 104 13.35 6.98 6.99
N SER A 105 13.83 7.87 6.11
CA SER A 105 14.36 9.20 6.44
C SER A 105 13.28 10.28 6.58
N ALA A 106 12.05 10.00 6.13
CA ALA A 106 10.96 10.97 6.18
C ALA A 106 10.52 11.27 7.62
N PRO A 107 9.98 12.47 7.88
CA PRO A 107 9.38 12.77 9.17
C PRO A 107 8.19 11.84 9.43
N LYS A 108 7.93 11.54 10.70
CA LYS A 108 6.87 10.60 11.11
C LYS A 108 5.48 11.00 10.57
N GLU A 109 5.23 12.30 10.41
CA GLU A 109 3.99 12.87 9.89
C GLU A 109 3.68 12.34 8.48
N ALA A 110 4.71 12.10 7.66
CA ALA A 110 4.56 11.55 6.32
C ALA A 110 4.00 10.11 6.35
N LEU A 111 4.40 9.30 7.32
CA LEU A 111 3.86 7.95 7.51
C LEU A 111 2.39 8.00 7.95
N PHE A 112 2.03 8.90 8.88
CA PHE A 112 0.64 9.04 9.32
C PHE A 112 -0.27 9.55 8.20
N GLU A 113 0.22 10.48 7.38
CA GLU A 113 -0.50 10.93 6.18
C GLU A 113 -0.69 9.78 5.18
N ALA A 114 0.37 8.98 4.94
CA ALA A 114 0.29 7.80 4.09
C ALA A 114 -0.74 6.78 4.60
N ILE A 115 -0.78 6.50 5.91
CA ILE A 115 -1.76 5.61 6.53
C ILE A 115 -3.18 6.15 6.32
N SER A 116 -3.42 7.43 6.60
CA SER A 116 -4.73 8.06 6.44
C SER A 116 -5.24 7.96 5.00
N LYS A 117 -4.37 8.28 4.02
CA LYS A 117 -4.72 8.21 2.59
C LYS A 117 -4.95 6.76 2.14
N ALA A 118 -4.07 5.85 2.52
CA ALA A 118 -4.21 4.44 2.16
C ALA A 118 -5.52 3.83 2.66
N LEU A 119 -5.94 4.16 3.88
CA LEU A 119 -7.23 3.73 4.45
C LEU A 119 -8.44 4.39 3.76
N ALA A 120 -8.26 5.60 3.21
CA ALA A 120 -9.27 6.26 2.38
C ALA A 120 -9.32 5.73 0.93
N GLY A 121 -8.45 4.77 0.57
CA GLY A 121 -8.33 4.26 -0.80
C GLY A 121 -7.52 5.16 -1.73
N GLU A 122 -6.85 6.17 -1.19
CA GLU A 122 -5.98 7.08 -1.92
C GLU A 122 -4.53 6.58 -1.91
N GLN A 123 -3.78 6.91 -2.97
CA GLN A 123 -2.36 6.60 -3.03
C GLN A 123 -1.53 7.76 -2.43
N TYR A 124 -0.47 7.42 -1.68
CA TYR A 124 0.46 8.38 -1.11
C TYR A 124 1.87 8.19 -1.66
N VAL A 125 2.40 9.22 -2.29
CA VAL A 125 3.83 9.31 -2.65
C VAL A 125 4.29 10.74 -2.34
N PRO A 126 5.40 10.92 -1.60
CA PRO A 126 5.94 12.26 -1.34
C PRO A 126 6.26 13.00 -2.64
N LYS A 127 5.89 14.28 -2.74
CA LYS A 127 6.07 15.09 -3.96
C LYS A 127 7.52 15.08 -4.48
N TYR A 128 8.51 15.20 -3.59
CA TYR A 128 9.92 15.20 -4.00
C TYR A 128 10.36 13.89 -4.66
N LEU A 129 9.71 12.76 -4.33
CA LEU A 129 9.96 11.48 -4.99
C LEU A 129 9.29 11.42 -6.37
N ILE A 130 8.11 12.00 -6.51
CA ILE A 130 7.40 12.07 -7.80
C ILE A 130 8.19 12.95 -8.77
N GLU A 131 8.68 14.10 -8.32
CA GLU A 131 9.52 15.00 -9.10
C GLU A 131 10.83 14.33 -9.57
N SER A 132 11.33 13.35 -8.84
CA SER A 132 12.51 12.55 -9.21
C SER A 132 12.24 11.53 -10.32
N ILE A 133 10.97 11.28 -10.68
CA ILE A 133 10.56 10.35 -11.73
C ILE A 133 10.16 11.18 -12.97
N PRO A 134 10.99 11.24 -14.04
CA PRO A 134 10.77 12.13 -15.18
C PRO A 134 9.42 11.98 -15.88
N GLU A 135 8.86 10.76 -15.86
CA GLU A 135 7.55 10.46 -16.47
C GLU A 135 6.39 10.97 -15.60
N MET A 136 6.55 10.99 -14.27
CA MET A 136 5.52 11.47 -13.34
C MET A 136 5.57 12.98 -13.14
N ALA A 137 6.75 13.61 -13.24
CA ALA A 137 6.89 15.06 -13.15
C ALA A 137 6.07 15.79 -14.24
N ARG A 138 5.98 15.21 -15.45
CA ARG A 138 5.15 15.75 -16.53
C ARG A 138 3.65 15.74 -16.22
N VAL A 139 3.18 14.70 -15.52
CA VAL A 139 1.77 14.54 -15.15
C VAL A 139 1.33 15.59 -14.14
N ILE A 140 2.20 16.00 -13.21
CA ILE A 140 1.87 17.03 -12.21
C ILE A 140 1.71 18.41 -12.87
N ASP A 141 2.59 18.76 -13.80
CA ASP A 141 2.50 20.02 -14.55
C ASP A 141 1.22 20.11 -15.39
N GLU A 142 0.68 18.95 -15.86
CA GLU A 142 -0.55 18.86 -16.65
C GLU A 142 -1.81 18.86 -15.76
N VAL A 143 -1.78 18.24 -14.57
CA VAL A 143 -2.93 18.23 -13.64
C VAL A 143 -3.21 19.61 -13.04
N ASP A 144 -2.18 20.41 -12.77
CA ASP A 144 -2.34 21.82 -12.33
C ASP A 144 -2.96 22.70 -13.43
N SER A 145 -2.97 22.22 -14.67
CA SER A 145 -3.54 22.87 -15.86
C SER A 145 -4.97 22.43 -16.20
N GLY A 146 -5.61 21.57 -15.40
CA GLY A 146 -7.02 21.19 -15.55
C GLY A 146 -7.31 20.15 -16.65
N VAL A 147 -6.40 19.22 -16.91
CA VAL A 147 -6.51 18.21 -17.98
C VAL A 147 -6.97 16.83 -17.50
N ASP A 148 -7.78 16.25 -18.31
CA ASP A 148 -8.56 15.02 -18.38
C ASP A 148 -8.10 13.71 -17.67
N VAL A 149 -9.13 12.96 -17.32
CA VAL A 149 -9.19 11.61 -16.70
C VAL A 149 -8.35 10.52 -17.41
N GLU A 150 -7.86 10.73 -18.61
CA GLU A 150 -7.03 9.74 -19.34
C GLU A 150 -5.63 9.53 -18.76
N ILE A 151 -5.11 10.51 -18.02
CA ILE A 151 -3.76 10.45 -17.42
C ILE A 151 -3.75 9.54 -16.19
N ILE A 152 -4.88 9.41 -15.51
CA ILE A 152 -5.04 8.55 -14.33
C ILE A 152 -4.96 7.06 -14.70
N SER A 153 -5.28 6.70 -15.94
CA SER A 153 -5.26 5.31 -16.42
C SER A 153 -3.85 4.68 -16.45
N GLY A 154 -2.80 5.48 -16.49
CA GLY A 154 -1.41 5.01 -16.40
C GLY A 154 -0.90 4.78 -14.97
N LEU A 155 -1.60 5.30 -13.96
CA LEU A 155 -1.24 5.18 -12.53
C LEU A 155 -2.06 4.10 -11.81
N ILE A 156 -3.17 3.68 -12.40
CA ILE A 156 -4.09 2.66 -11.86
C ILE A 156 -3.84 1.37 -12.65
N THR A 157 -3.58 0.28 -11.96
CA THR A 157 -3.47 -1.04 -12.60
C THR A 157 -4.81 -1.43 -13.23
N ASP A 158 -4.78 -2.23 -14.31
CA ASP A 158 -6.00 -2.72 -14.98
C ASP A 158 -7.00 -3.31 -13.98
N ARG A 159 -6.50 -4.03 -12.98
CA ARG A 159 -7.32 -4.65 -11.93
C ARG A 159 -7.94 -3.63 -10.96
N GLN A 160 -7.22 -2.56 -10.60
CA GLN A 160 -7.80 -1.46 -9.83
C GLN A 160 -8.87 -0.72 -10.63
N MET A 161 -8.66 -0.58 -11.94
CA MET A 161 -9.65 -0.02 -12.85
C MET A 161 -10.90 -0.88 -12.92
N ASP A 162 -10.77 -2.21 -12.95
CA ASP A 162 -11.92 -3.12 -12.99
C ASP A 162 -12.71 -3.08 -11.67
N ILE A 163 -12.04 -2.99 -10.53
CA ILE A 163 -12.70 -2.78 -9.22
C ILE A 163 -13.46 -1.45 -9.21
N LEU A 164 -12.85 -0.35 -9.67
CA LEU A 164 -13.49 0.96 -9.76
C LEU A 164 -14.71 0.94 -10.69
N ARG A 165 -14.62 0.24 -11.83
CA ARG A 165 -15.76 0.05 -12.74
C ARG A 165 -16.91 -0.71 -12.09
N CYS A 166 -16.61 -1.71 -11.28
CA CYS A 166 -17.63 -2.46 -10.55
C CYS A 166 -18.29 -1.60 -9.46
N ILE A 167 -17.49 -0.80 -8.73
CA ILE A 167 -18.00 0.15 -7.72
C ILE A 167 -18.89 1.22 -8.37
N SER A 168 -18.47 1.81 -9.49
CA SER A 168 -19.24 2.84 -10.20
C SER A 168 -20.58 2.34 -10.76
N ARG A 169 -20.70 1.02 -10.99
CA ARG A 169 -21.93 0.34 -11.39
C ARG A 169 -22.83 -0.02 -10.19
N GLY A 170 -22.42 0.31 -8.97
CA GLY A 170 -23.17 0.02 -7.75
C GLY A 170 -23.15 -1.46 -7.36
N HIS A 171 -22.19 -2.24 -7.85
CA HIS A 171 -22.06 -3.64 -7.47
C HIS A 171 -21.67 -3.75 -5.98
N SER A 172 -22.31 -4.68 -5.27
CA SER A 172 -21.93 -4.99 -3.90
C SER A 172 -20.56 -5.66 -3.88
N ASN A 173 -19.82 -5.51 -2.78
CA ASN A 173 -18.51 -6.11 -2.57
C ASN A 173 -18.49 -7.64 -2.85
N LYS A 174 -19.58 -8.33 -2.49
CA LYS A 174 -19.77 -9.76 -2.78
C LYS A 174 -19.92 -10.04 -4.28
N HIS A 175 -20.53 -9.14 -5.02
CA HIS A 175 -20.69 -9.24 -6.47
C HIS A 175 -19.35 -8.97 -7.17
N ILE A 176 -18.60 -7.97 -6.72
CA ILE A 176 -17.27 -7.63 -7.22
C ILE A 176 -16.29 -8.80 -7.01
N ALA A 177 -16.32 -9.42 -5.83
CA ALA A 177 -15.50 -10.60 -5.54
C ALA A 177 -15.79 -11.75 -6.50
N ARG A 178 -17.04 -12.01 -6.84
CA ARG A 178 -17.42 -13.06 -7.79
C ARG A 178 -17.09 -12.73 -9.25
N GLU A 179 -17.30 -11.48 -9.66
CA GLU A 179 -17.07 -11.04 -11.05
C GLU A 179 -15.59 -11.02 -11.40
N LEU A 180 -14.71 -10.73 -10.41
CA LEU A 180 -13.28 -10.69 -10.58
C LEU A 180 -12.55 -11.97 -10.13
N ASP A 181 -13.30 -13.05 -9.86
CA ASP A 181 -12.78 -14.35 -9.39
C ASP A 181 -11.89 -14.22 -8.15
N LEU A 182 -12.31 -13.35 -7.22
CA LEU A 182 -11.68 -13.12 -5.94
C LEU A 182 -12.27 -14.08 -4.89
N SER A 183 -11.44 -14.62 -4.01
CA SER A 183 -11.95 -15.49 -2.95
C SER A 183 -12.98 -14.77 -2.08
N GLU A 184 -14.10 -15.43 -1.73
CA GLU A 184 -15.20 -14.86 -0.94
C GLU A 184 -14.78 -14.37 0.48
N ASN A 185 -13.57 -14.71 0.93
CA ASN A 185 -12.97 -14.24 2.18
C ASN A 185 -12.35 -12.83 2.09
N LEU A 186 -12.36 -12.21 0.93
CA LEU A 186 -12.07 -10.79 0.78
C LEU A 186 -13.28 -10.00 1.27
N SER A 187 -13.33 -9.79 2.57
CA SER A 187 -14.20 -8.79 3.16
C SER A 187 -13.75 -7.42 2.64
N LEU A 188 -14.34 -6.99 1.55
CA LEU A 188 -14.42 -5.60 1.14
C LEU A 188 -15.20 -4.84 2.23
N ILE A 189 -14.71 -4.88 3.45
CA ILE A 189 -15.29 -4.13 4.55
C ILE A 189 -14.38 -2.94 4.75
N HIS A 190 -14.82 -1.86 4.27
CA HIS A 190 -14.82 -0.50 4.77
C HIS A 190 -14.86 0.48 3.59
N ILE A 191 -16.03 0.69 3.06
CA ILE A 191 -16.47 2.00 2.62
C ILE A 191 -17.47 2.48 3.65
#